data_3776481fff8b10f4284bc40aeae7553e
#
_entry.id   3776481fff8b10f4284bc40aeae7553e
#
_cell.length_a   1.000
_cell.length_b   1.000
_cell.length_c   1.000
_cell.angle_alpha   90.00
_cell.angle_beta   90.00
_cell.angle_gamma   90.00
#
_symmetry.space_group_name_H-M   'P 1'
#
loop_
_entity.id
_entity.type
_entity.pdbx_description
1 polymer ?
#
loop_
_entity_poly.entity_id
_entity_poly.type
_entity_poly.pdbx_seq_one_letter_code
_entity_poly.pdbx_strand_id
1 'polypeptide(L)'
;MKIENRNVSLWIKLSLQNLKKKKQVINSINLFPVADADTGNNIIMTLEEAYDIFIKESDKLNVNDYLTLVSQSILLSARGNSGIILSEVFSSICDSFSGRNELDIETLGEAFKLADSRARQSISHPMDGTILDITRSASNFFKDTNLDDIFSVTNEASQDLYISLFNTSQIIPVLKNAGVVDAGAYCLTIIYDSLFDVINNVNRGFCYKRRGKGEALIWLGWTLWRPSRPLGLSASCCTIS
;
A
#
# COMPACT_ATOMS: atom_id res chain seq x y z
N MET A 1 2.44 12.36 -15.55
CA MET A 1 2.72 11.00 -16.15
C MET A 1 1.52 10.60 -17.01
N LYS A 2 1.73 10.00 -18.17
CA LYS A 2 0.59 9.44 -18.94
C LYS A 2 -0.04 8.23 -18.20
N ILE A 3 -1.36 8.19 -18.17
CA ILE A 3 -2.11 7.04 -17.67
C ILE A 3 -2.18 6.01 -18.79
N GLU A 4 -1.45 4.90 -18.65
CA GLU A 4 -1.36 3.83 -19.64
C GLU A 4 -1.49 2.46 -18.97
N ASN A 5 -2.04 1.47 -19.67
CA ASN A 5 -2.21 0.10 -19.17
C ASN A 5 -0.92 -0.48 -18.59
N ARG A 6 0.22 -0.25 -19.27
CA ARG A 6 1.54 -0.73 -18.83
C ARG A 6 1.95 -0.15 -17.47
N ASN A 7 1.61 1.12 -17.19
CA ASN A 7 1.96 1.78 -15.91
C ASN A 7 1.11 1.23 -14.77
N VAL A 8 -0.17 0.98 -15.01
CA VAL A 8 -1.08 0.32 -14.05
C VAL A 8 -0.63 -1.11 -13.78
N SER A 9 -0.33 -1.88 -14.82
CA SER A 9 0.23 -3.24 -14.69
C SER A 9 1.54 -3.27 -13.91
N LEU A 10 2.43 -2.30 -14.19
CA LEU A 10 3.73 -2.19 -13.51
C LEU A 10 3.55 -1.88 -12.02
N TRP A 11 2.64 -0.97 -11.66
CA TRP A 11 2.31 -0.68 -10.27
C TRP A 11 1.88 -1.93 -9.51
N ILE A 12 0.91 -2.68 -10.04
CA ILE A 12 0.39 -3.89 -9.35
C ILE A 12 1.46 -4.98 -9.28
N LYS A 13 2.23 -5.17 -10.36
CA LYS A 13 3.37 -6.09 -10.37
C LYS A 13 4.42 -5.75 -9.33
N LEU A 14 4.78 -4.48 -9.21
CA LEU A 14 5.75 -4.01 -8.22
C LEU A 14 5.21 -4.18 -6.79
N SER A 15 3.94 -3.85 -6.56
CA SER A 15 3.25 -4.09 -5.30
C SER A 15 3.31 -5.56 -4.90
N LEU A 16 2.97 -6.48 -5.80
CA LEU A 16 3.05 -7.92 -5.58
C LEU A 16 4.48 -8.37 -5.23
N GLN A 17 5.48 -7.90 -5.96
CA GLN A 17 6.87 -8.26 -5.67
C GLN A 17 7.32 -7.80 -4.29
N ASN A 18 6.96 -6.57 -3.90
CA ASN A 18 7.31 -6.01 -2.59
C ASN A 18 6.54 -6.68 -1.44
N LEU A 19 5.26 -6.97 -1.61
CA LEU A 19 4.45 -7.72 -0.64
C LEU A 19 4.99 -9.14 -0.43
N LYS A 20 5.32 -9.87 -1.51
CA LYS A 20 5.89 -11.23 -1.42
C LYS A 20 7.20 -11.26 -0.64
N LYS A 21 8.08 -10.27 -0.84
CA LYS A 21 9.33 -10.14 -0.08
C LYS A 21 9.10 -9.94 1.42
N LYS A 22 8.00 -9.29 1.80
CA LYS A 22 7.66 -8.97 3.19
C LYS A 22 6.59 -9.88 3.79
N LYS A 23 6.10 -10.87 3.04
CA LYS A 23 4.96 -11.76 3.41
C LYS A 23 5.09 -12.35 4.80
N GLN A 24 6.24 -12.92 5.14
CA GLN A 24 6.46 -13.55 6.45
C GLN A 24 6.34 -12.54 7.60
N VAL A 25 6.94 -11.36 7.43
CA VAL A 25 6.84 -10.27 8.41
C VAL A 25 5.40 -9.80 8.56
N ILE A 26 4.71 -9.55 7.45
CA ILE A 26 3.30 -9.11 7.46
C ILE A 26 2.42 -10.11 8.20
N ASN A 27 2.55 -11.40 7.91
CA ASN A 27 1.77 -12.43 8.58
C ASN A 27 2.12 -12.55 10.08
N SER A 28 3.40 -12.38 10.45
CA SER A 28 3.82 -12.47 11.85
C SER A 28 3.31 -11.33 12.73
N ILE A 29 3.02 -10.16 12.16
CA ILE A 29 2.48 -8.99 12.87
C ILE A 29 0.94 -8.89 12.80
N ASN A 30 0.27 -9.84 12.14
CA ASN A 30 -1.19 -9.86 12.03
C ASN A 30 -1.83 -10.32 13.35
N LEU A 31 -1.97 -9.37 14.30
CA LEU A 31 -2.51 -9.60 15.64
C LEU A 31 -3.92 -9.03 15.82
N PHE A 32 -4.41 -8.24 14.87
CA PHE A 32 -5.70 -7.55 14.95
C PHE A 32 -6.40 -7.50 13.59
N PRO A 33 -7.76 -7.62 13.51
CA PRO A 33 -8.69 -7.93 14.63
C PRO A 33 -8.63 -9.38 15.10
N VAL A 34 -8.10 -10.28 14.27
CA VAL A 34 -7.90 -11.72 14.58
C VAL A 34 -6.44 -12.07 14.30
N ALA A 35 -5.82 -12.81 15.23
CA ALA A 35 -4.42 -13.22 15.10
C ALA A 35 -4.31 -14.54 14.31
N ASP A 36 -4.72 -14.55 13.04
CA ASP A 36 -4.73 -15.71 12.14
C ASP A 36 -3.54 -15.78 11.19
N ALA A 37 -2.66 -14.76 11.23
CA ALA A 37 -1.43 -14.67 10.44
C ALA A 37 -1.64 -14.83 8.93
N ASP A 38 -2.76 -14.34 8.39
CA ASP A 38 -3.17 -14.54 7.00
C ASP A 38 -3.33 -13.27 6.16
N THR A 39 -3.30 -12.06 6.76
CA THR A 39 -3.50 -10.79 6.06
C THR A 39 -2.60 -10.64 4.85
N GLY A 40 -1.31 -10.95 4.97
CA GLY A 40 -0.38 -10.92 3.84
C GLY A 40 -0.72 -11.92 2.75
N ASN A 41 -1.18 -13.13 3.13
CA ASN A 41 -1.65 -14.13 2.18
C ASN A 41 -2.87 -13.63 1.41
N ASN A 42 -3.89 -13.13 2.14
CA ASN A 42 -5.15 -12.69 1.56
C ASN A 42 -4.95 -11.55 0.55
N ILE A 43 -4.14 -10.55 0.90
CA ILE A 43 -3.84 -9.42 0.00
C ILE A 43 -3.03 -9.87 -1.22
N ILE A 44 -2.00 -10.71 -1.04
CA ILE A 44 -1.20 -11.24 -2.14
C ILE A 44 -2.07 -12.05 -3.09
N MET A 45 -2.89 -12.97 -2.58
CA MET A 45 -3.76 -13.82 -3.40
C MET A 45 -4.81 -12.98 -4.15
N THR A 46 -5.40 -11.98 -3.50
CA THR A 46 -6.34 -11.04 -4.14
C THR A 46 -5.68 -10.36 -5.35
N LEU A 47 -4.46 -9.84 -5.18
CA LEU A 47 -3.77 -9.15 -6.27
C LEU A 47 -3.22 -10.11 -7.34
N GLU A 48 -2.78 -11.32 -6.98
CA GLU A 48 -2.29 -12.32 -7.95
C GLU A 48 -3.39 -12.82 -8.87
N GLU A 49 -4.53 -13.22 -8.30
CA GLU A 49 -5.67 -13.70 -9.08
C GLU A 49 -6.19 -12.61 -10.03
N ALA A 50 -6.31 -11.38 -9.54
CA ALA A 50 -6.70 -10.25 -10.37
C ALA A 50 -5.66 -9.97 -11.47
N TYR A 51 -4.37 -9.95 -11.13
CA TYR A 51 -3.29 -9.69 -12.08
C TYR A 51 -3.29 -10.70 -13.23
N ASP A 52 -3.49 -11.98 -12.95
CA ASP A 52 -3.55 -13.05 -13.95
C ASP A 52 -4.73 -12.90 -14.92
N ILE A 53 -5.80 -12.21 -14.51
CA ILE A 53 -6.96 -11.90 -15.36
C ILE A 53 -6.62 -10.74 -16.30
N PHE A 54 -6.29 -9.57 -15.73
CA PHE A 54 -6.21 -8.34 -16.53
C PHE A 54 -4.90 -8.18 -17.31
N ILE A 55 -3.81 -8.83 -16.91
CA ILE A 55 -2.52 -8.69 -17.63
C ILE A 55 -2.58 -9.17 -19.06
N LYS A 56 -3.40 -10.18 -19.35
CA LYS A 56 -3.62 -10.75 -20.68
C LYS A 56 -4.32 -9.78 -21.64
N GLU A 57 -4.99 -8.77 -21.11
CA GLU A 57 -5.77 -7.79 -21.84
C GLU A 57 -5.08 -6.42 -21.93
N SER A 58 -3.88 -6.28 -21.35
CA SER A 58 -3.16 -4.99 -21.24
C SER A 58 -2.86 -4.35 -22.60
N ASP A 59 -2.60 -5.15 -23.63
CA ASP A 59 -2.27 -4.66 -24.97
C ASP A 59 -3.48 -4.62 -25.93
N LYS A 60 -4.66 -5.06 -25.46
CA LYS A 60 -5.86 -5.21 -26.29
C LYS A 60 -6.92 -4.14 -25.98
N LEU A 61 -7.00 -3.69 -24.74
CA LEU A 61 -8.02 -2.76 -24.29
C LEU A 61 -7.52 -1.31 -24.33
N ASN A 62 -8.43 -0.37 -24.58
CA ASN A 62 -8.15 1.03 -24.26
C ASN A 62 -8.00 1.22 -22.75
N VAL A 63 -7.47 2.36 -22.32
CA VAL A 63 -7.13 2.60 -20.92
C VAL A 63 -8.35 2.57 -19.99
N ASN A 64 -9.49 3.08 -20.42
CA ASN A 64 -10.69 3.11 -19.58
C ASN A 64 -11.28 1.72 -19.37
N ASP A 65 -11.39 0.93 -20.42
CA ASP A 65 -11.85 -0.47 -20.32
C ASP A 65 -10.88 -1.31 -19.50
N TYR A 66 -9.56 -1.02 -19.61
CA TYR A 66 -8.55 -1.69 -18.83
C TYR A 66 -8.65 -1.35 -17.34
N LEU A 67 -8.82 -0.08 -16.97
CA LEU A 67 -9.03 0.35 -15.58
C LEU A 67 -10.28 -0.30 -14.97
N THR A 68 -11.36 -0.38 -15.76
CA THR A 68 -12.60 -1.08 -15.35
C THR A 68 -12.33 -2.57 -15.10
N LEU A 69 -11.61 -3.24 -16.01
CA LEU A 69 -11.26 -4.66 -15.84
C LEU A 69 -10.37 -4.87 -14.60
N VAL A 70 -9.38 -4.02 -14.36
CA VAL A 70 -8.52 -4.07 -13.16
C VAL A 70 -9.36 -3.99 -11.90
N SER A 71 -10.22 -2.96 -11.80
CA SER A 71 -11.10 -2.75 -10.64
C SER A 71 -12.00 -3.97 -10.38
N GLN A 72 -12.69 -4.45 -11.41
CA GLN A 72 -13.59 -5.61 -11.30
C GLN A 72 -12.84 -6.89 -10.92
N SER A 73 -11.66 -7.12 -11.51
CA SER A 73 -10.86 -8.31 -11.21
C SER A 73 -10.41 -8.33 -9.75
N ILE A 74 -9.99 -7.19 -9.19
CA ILE A 74 -9.57 -7.10 -7.79
C ILE A 74 -10.77 -7.30 -6.86
N LEU A 75 -11.93 -6.72 -7.19
CA LEU A 75 -13.16 -6.91 -6.41
C LEU A 75 -13.59 -8.38 -6.38
N LEU A 76 -13.59 -9.06 -7.53
CA LEU A 76 -13.98 -10.47 -7.64
C LEU A 76 -13.00 -11.42 -6.94
N SER A 77 -11.73 -11.03 -6.83
CA SER A 77 -10.68 -11.80 -6.16
C SER A 77 -10.53 -11.44 -4.67
N ALA A 78 -11.31 -10.47 -4.16
CA ALA A 78 -11.15 -9.94 -2.81
C ALA A 78 -11.33 -11.02 -1.73
N ARG A 79 -10.36 -11.12 -0.80
CA ARG A 79 -10.34 -12.10 0.29
C ARG A 79 -10.29 -11.41 1.65
N GLY A 80 -11.24 -11.74 2.50
CA GLY A 80 -11.36 -11.19 3.86
C GLY A 80 -11.59 -9.67 3.87
N ASN A 81 -11.64 -9.07 5.05
CA ASN A 81 -11.86 -7.64 5.21
C ASN A 81 -10.77 -6.79 4.53
N SER A 82 -9.51 -7.23 4.63
CA SER A 82 -8.39 -6.53 3.99
C SER A 82 -8.51 -6.49 2.47
N GLY A 83 -8.99 -7.60 1.85
CA GLY A 83 -9.24 -7.64 0.41
C GLY A 83 -10.39 -6.75 -0.03
N ILE A 84 -11.47 -6.66 0.77
CA ILE A 84 -12.60 -5.77 0.50
C ILE A 84 -12.14 -4.30 0.54
N ILE A 85 -11.42 -3.89 1.59
CA ILE A 85 -10.87 -2.53 1.67
C ILE A 85 -9.96 -2.23 0.48
N LEU A 86 -9.09 -3.18 0.15
CA LEU A 86 -8.17 -3.05 -0.97
C LEU A 86 -8.91 -2.89 -2.31
N SER A 87 -9.98 -3.65 -2.54
CA SER A 87 -10.79 -3.52 -3.76
C SER A 87 -11.43 -2.14 -3.88
N GLU A 88 -11.91 -1.55 -2.79
CA GLU A 88 -12.44 -0.19 -2.77
C GLU A 88 -11.36 0.87 -3.05
N VAL A 89 -10.16 0.68 -2.51
CA VAL A 89 -9.00 1.54 -2.81
C VAL A 89 -8.67 1.51 -4.29
N PHE A 90 -8.52 0.32 -4.88
CA PHE A 90 -8.20 0.18 -6.30
C PHE A 90 -9.32 0.70 -7.20
N SER A 91 -10.58 0.40 -6.87
CA SER A 91 -11.74 0.93 -7.60
C SER A 91 -11.73 2.46 -7.62
N SER A 92 -11.48 3.08 -6.47
CA SER A 92 -11.41 4.54 -6.35
C SER A 92 -10.30 5.16 -7.21
N ILE A 93 -9.13 4.53 -7.23
CA ILE A 93 -8.00 4.99 -8.04
C ILE A 93 -8.30 4.80 -9.54
N CYS A 94 -8.83 3.64 -9.93
CA CYS A 94 -9.21 3.37 -11.31
C CYS A 94 -10.30 4.34 -11.81
N ASP A 95 -11.32 4.60 -11.00
CA ASP A 95 -12.39 5.55 -11.33
C ASP A 95 -11.85 6.97 -11.51
N SER A 96 -10.94 7.41 -10.63
CA SER A 96 -10.33 8.74 -10.71
C SER A 96 -9.39 8.89 -11.91
N PHE A 97 -8.79 7.81 -12.38
CA PHE A 97 -7.92 7.80 -13.56
C PHE A 97 -8.69 7.69 -14.87
N SER A 98 -9.92 7.17 -14.83
CA SER A 98 -10.76 6.97 -16.01
C SER A 98 -11.12 8.30 -16.67
N GLY A 99 -11.02 8.35 -18.00
CA GLY A 99 -11.28 9.57 -18.77
C GLY A 99 -10.17 10.61 -18.74
N ARG A 100 -9.07 10.36 -18.03
CA ARG A 100 -7.91 11.25 -17.96
C ARG A 100 -6.75 10.72 -18.80
N ASN A 101 -6.03 11.62 -19.44
CA ASN A 101 -4.83 11.25 -20.23
C ASN A 101 -3.56 11.30 -19.41
N GLU A 102 -3.51 12.17 -18.41
CA GLU A 102 -2.32 12.45 -17.59
C GLU A 102 -2.67 12.38 -16.11
N LEU A 103 -1.72 11.86 -15.35
CA LEU A 103 -1.75 11.80 -13.89
C LEU A 103 -1.00 13.03 -13.37
N ASP A 104 -1.71 13.86 -12.63
CA ASP A 104 -1.22 15.01 -11.90
C ASP A 104 -1.52 14.91 -10.40
N ILE A 105 -1.13 15.92 -9.64
CA ILE A 105 -1.30 15.97 -8.18
C ILE A 105 -2.78 16.04 -7.81
N GLU A 106 -3.58 16.79 -8.58
CA GLU A 106 -5.02 16.93 -8.35
C GLU A 106 -5.73 15.59 -8.53
N THR A 107 -5.43 14.87 -9.63
CA THR A 107 -5.98 13.53 -9.89
C THR A 107 -5.63 12.54 -8.78
N LEU A 108 -4.39 12.57 -8.28
CA LEU A 108 -3.98 11.74 -7.13
C LEU A 108 -4.75 12.12 -5.86
N GLY A 109 -4.92 13.41 -5.61
CA GLY A 109 -5.69 13.92 -4.46
C GLY A 109 -7.15 13.45 -4.48
N GLU A 110 -7.81 13.53 -5.65
CA GLU A 110 -9.16 13.01 -5.84
C GLU A 110 -9.23 11.50 -5.61
N ALA A 111 -8.26 10.75 -6.17
CA ALA A 111 -8.18 9.30 -6.03
C ALA A 111 -8.04 8.87 -4.57
N PHE A 112 -7.13 9.49 -3.80
CA PHE A 112 -6.93 9.15 -2.39
C PHE A 112 -8.10 9.60 -1.51
N LYS A 113 -8.72 10.75 -1.80
CA LYS A 113 -9.93 11.20 -1.11
C LYS A 113 -11.09 10.22 -1.32
N LEU A 114 -11.29 9.77 -2.55
CA LEU A 114 -12.32 8.79 -2.87
C LEU A 114 -12.03 7.43 -2.22
N ALA A 115 -10.76 7.00 -2.24
CA ALA A 115 -10.31 5.77 -1.61
C ALA A 115 -10.55 5.76 -0.09
N ASP A 116 -10.24 6.84 0.63
CA ASP A 116 -10.53 6.93 2.08
C ASP A 116 -12.04 6.85 2.35
N SER A 117 -12.85 7.57 1.58
CA SER A 117 -14.31 7.57 1.74
C SER A 117 -14.90 6.17 1.53
N ARG A 118 -14.58 5.51 0.41
CA ARG A 118 -15.13 4.18 0.09
C ARG A 118 -14.61 3.09 1.01
N ALA A 119 -13.32 3.11 1.34
CA ALA A 119 -12.73 2.16 2.28
C ALA A 119 -13.43 2.20 3.66
N ARG A 120 -13.77 3.38 4.15
CA ARG A 120 -14.52 3.53 5.42
C ARG A 120 -15.94 3.04 5.32
N GLN A 121 -16.62 3.27 4.19
CA GLN A 121 -18.00 2.83 3.96
C GLN A 121 -18.11 1.32 3.75
N SER A 122 -17.05 0.65 3.32
CA SER A 122 -17.04 -0.79 3.10
C SER A 122 -17.01 -1.64 4.38
N ILE A 123 -16.80 -1.01 5.54
CA ILE A 123 -16.66 -1.68 6.84
C ILE A 123 -17.73 -1.21 7.81
N SER A 124 -18.39 -2.15 8.47
CA SER A 124 -19.46 -1.85 9.43
C SER A 124 -18.97 -1.07 10.66
N HIS A 125 -17.73 -1.33 11.09
CA HIS A 125 -17.13 -0.71 12.27
C HIS A 125 -15.71 -0.23 11.94
N PRO A 126 -15.55 0.94 11.28
CA PRO A 126 -14.24 1.49 10.98
C PRO A 126 -13.51 1.87 12.27
N MET A 127 -12.25 1.41 12.40
CA MET A 127 -11.43 1.64 13.59
C MET A 127 -10.14 2.36 13.22
N ASP A 128 -9.69 3.27 14.10
CA ASP A 128 -8.38 3.88 14.02
C ASP A 128 -7.28 2.89 14.48
N GLY A 129 -6.08 3.09 14.00
CA GLY A 129 -4.95 2.18 14.23
C GLY A 129 -4.88 1.04 13.20
N THR A 130 -5.58 1.16 12.07
CA THR A 130 -5.70 0.11 11.04
C THR A 130 -5.31 0.62 9.66
N ILE A 131 -5.49 -0.24 8.64
CA ILE A 131 -5.36 0.10 7.21
C ILE A 131 -6.07 1.40 6.83
N LEU A 132 -7.15 1.78 7.54
CA LEU A 132 -7.90 3.01 7.29
C LEU A 132 -7.12 4.29 7.66
N ASP A 133 -6.10 4.20 8.52
CA ASP A 133 -5.26 5.37 8.80
C ASP A 133 -4.35 5.70 7.63
N ILE A 134 -3.95 4.68 6.86
CA ILE A 134 -3.15 4.89 5.64
C ILE A 134 -3.99 5.56 4.55
N THR A 135 -5.26 5.17 4.38
CA THR A 135 -6.16 5.84 3.42
C THR A 135 -6.38 7.30 3.81
N ARG A 136 -6.60 7.56 5.10
CA ARG A 136 -6.78 8.92 5.65
C ARG A 136 -5.52 9.78 5.50
N SER A 137 -4.34 9.22 5.82
CA SER A 137 -3.06 9.92 5.72
C SER A 137 -2.81 10.36 4.27
N ALA A 138 -2.96 9.44 3.30
CA ALA A 138 -2.84 9.79 1.88
C ALA A 138 -3.83 10.90 1.48
N SER A 139 -5.11 10.76 1.82
CA SER A 139 -6.15 11.75 1.52
C SER A 139 -5.82 13.13 2.08
N ASN A 140 -5.43 13.21 3.36
CA ASN A 140 -5.10 14.47 4.02
C ASN A 140 -3.84 15.10 3.44
N PHE A 141 -2.78 14.30 3.21
CA PHE A 141 -1.54 14.79 2.64
C PHE A 141 -1.76 15.50 1.29
N PHE A 142 -2.47 14.83 0.37
CA PHE A 142 -2.74 15.41 -0.95
C PHE A 142 -3.72 16.58 -0.94
N LYS A 143 -4.59 16.67 0.07
CA LYS A 143 -5.47 17.82 0.28
C LYS A 143 -4.70 19.06 0.76
N ASP A 144 -3.74 18.86 1.65
CA ASP A 144 -3.08 19.94 2.39
C ASP A 144 -1.71 20.33 1.80
N THR A 145 -1.21 19.58 0.81
CA THR A 145 0.09 19.87 0.16
C THR A 145 0.03 21.15 -0.66
N ASN A 146 1.08 21.96 -0.53
CA ASN A 146 1.33 23.16 -1.36
C ASN A 146 2.44 22.93 -2.38
N LEU A 147 2.91 21.69 -2.54
CA LEU A 147 3.92 21.33 -3.51
C LEU A 147 3.28 21.19 -4.90
N ASP A 148 3.98 21.67 -5.91
CA ASP A 148 3.57 21.67 -7.31
C ASP A 148 4.36 20.70 -8.21
N ASP A 149 5.41 20.10 -7.66
CA ASP A 149 6.19 19.05 -8.34
C ASP A 149 5.79 17.65 -7.86
N ILE A 150 5.27 16.83 -8.76
CA ILE A 150 4.75 15.49 -8.47
C ILE A 150 5.79 14.57 -7.83
N PHE A 151 7.08 14.75 -8.14
CA PHE A 151 8.16 13.96 -7.55
C PHE A 151 8.36 14.31 -6.07
N SER A 152 8.38 15.59 -5.73
CA SER A 152 8.48 16.07 -4.36
C SER A 152 7.27 15.63 -3.54
N VAL A 153 6.06 15.80 -4.10
CA VAL A 153 4.80 15.39 -3.47
C VAL A 153 4.80 13.90 -3.14
N THR A 154 5.12 13.03 -4.10
CA THR A 154 5.10 11.58 -3.87
C THR A 154 6.17 11.10 -2.91
N ASN A 155 7.34 11.77 -2.87
CA ASN A 155 8.38 11.44 -1.88
C ASN A 155 7.99 11.85 -0.45
N GLU A 156 7.37 13.02 -0.28
CA GLU A 156 6.89 13.47 1.03
C GLU A 156 5.68 12.66 1.47
N ALA A 157 4.74 12.36 0.56
CA ALA A 157 3.62 11.47 0.81
C ALA A 157 4.08 10.10 1.31
N SER A 158 5.11 9.51 0.66
CA SER A 158 5.68 8.24 1.12
C SER A 158 6.18 8.33 2.57
N GLN A 159 6.85 9.41 2.95
CA GLN A 159 7.32 9.60 4.34
C GLN A 159 6.13 9.72 5.32
N ASP A 160 5.09 10.48 4.97
CA ASP A 160 3.89 10.65 5.78
C ASP A 160 3.17 9.31 6.00
N LEU A 161 3.07 8.47 4.96
CA LEU A 161 2.50 7.13 5.07
C LEU A 161 3.27 6.24 6.06
N TYR A 162 4.61 6.30 6.09
CA TYR A 162 5.40 5.53 7.07
C TYR A 162 5.26 6.07 8.49
N ILE A 163 5.08 7.38 8.67
CA ILE A 163 4.76 7.97 9.98
C ILE A 163 3.38 7.49 10.44
N SER A 164 2.38 7.52 9.57
CA SER A 164 1.04 7.03 9.85
C SER A 164 1.04 5.53 10.19
N LEU A 165 1.78 4.73 9.42
CA LEU A 165 1.99 3.30 9.70
C LEU A 165 2.56 3.07 11.09
N PHE A 166 3.61 3.80 11.47
CA PHE A 166 4.20 3.69 12.81
C PHE A 166 3.18 4.03 13.90
N ASN A 167 2.35 5.05 13.69
CA ASN A 167 1.33 5.48 14.65
C ASN A 167 0.28 4.40 14.92
N THR A 168 -0.01 3.49 13.99
CA THR A 168 -0.94 2.37 14.22
C THR A 168 -0.52 1.50 15.41
N SER A 169 0.79 1.36 15.64
CA SER A 169 1.36 0.63 16.78
C SER A 169 1.04 1.27 18.14
N GLN A 170 0.55 2.49 18.19
CA GLN A 170 0.27 3.22 19.45
C GLN A 170 -1.22 3.26 19.81
N ILE A 171 -2.09 2.94 18.87
CA ILE A 171 -3.55 3.12 19.00
C ILE A 171 -4.21 1.85 19.55
N ILE A 172 -3.98 0.71 18.92
CA ILE A 172 -4.62 -0.56 19.28
C ILE A 172 -3.81 -1.24 20.40
N PRO A 173 -4.42 -1.55 21.57
CA PRO A 173 -3.67 -2.07 22.73
C PRO A 173 -2.86 -3.34 22.44
N VAL A 174 -3.38 -4.28 21.65
CA VAL A 174 -2.65 -5.53 21.34
C VAL A 174 -1.43 -5.24 20.46
N LEU A 175 -1.52 -4.32 19.50
CA LEU A 175 -0.39 -3.91 18.65
C LEU A 175 0.66 -3.15 19.48
N LYS A 176 0.20 -2.24 20.35
CA LYS A 176 1.07 -1.49 21.26
C LYS A 176 1.85 -2.40 22.20
N ASN A 177 1.19 -3.36 22.82
CA ASN A 177 1.81 -4.31 23.73
C ASN A 177 2.83 -5.22 23.02
N ALA A 178 2.55 -5.60 21.78
CA ALA A 178 3.44 -6.40 20.95
C ALA A 178 4.56 -5.57 20.29
N GLY A 179 4.43 -4.22 20.27
CA GLY A 179 5.39 -3.32 19.61
C GLY A 179 5.40 -3.47 18.09
N VAL A 180 4.25 -3.78 17.48
CA VAL A 180 4.12 -3.99 16.04
C VAL A 180 3.08 -3.06 15.43
N VAL A 181 3.20 -2.81 14.12
CA VAL A 181 2.25 -2.03 13.34
C VAL A 181 1.10 -2.91 12.84
N ASP A 182 0.00 -2.30 12.37
CA ASP A 182 -1.08 -3.04 11.74
C ASP A 182 -0.63 -3.69 10.42
N ALA A 183 -0.95 -4.98 10.25
CA ALA A 183 -0.54 -5.76 9.07
C ALA A 183 -1.19 -5.25 7.77
N GLY A 184 -2.47 -4.88 7.83
CA GLY A 184 -3.21 -4.30 6.70
C GLY A 184 -2.66 -2.93 6.31
N ALA A 185 -2.39 -2.07 7.29
CA ALA A 185 -1.75 -0.77 7.08
C ALA A 185 -0.38 -0.92 6.42
N TYR A 186 0.42 -1.89 6.87
CA TYR A 186 1.73 -2.16 6.25
C TYR A 186 1.59 -2.60 4.79
N CYS A 187 0.63 -3.46 4.47
CA CYS A 187 0.37 -3.84 3.09
C CYS A 187 -0.02 -2.65 2.21
N LEU A 188 -0.96 -1.81 2.66
CA LEU A 188 -1.41 -0.67 1.87
C LEU A 188 -0.31 0.39 1.70
N THR A 189 0.52 0.61 2.72
CA THR A 189 1.71 1.46 2.61
C THR A 189 2.65 0.98 1.51
N ILE A 190 2.93 -0.34 1.43
CA ILE A 190 3.74 -0.93 0.35
C ILE A 190 3.11 -0.71 -1.02
N ILE A 191 1.80 -0.83 -1.13
CA ILE A 191 1.07 -0.66 -2.40
C ILE A 191 1.12 0.80 -2.87
N TYR A 192 0.87 1.76 -1.99
CA TYR A 192 0.96 3.18 -2.32
C TYR A 192 2.39 3.62 -2.64
N ASP A 193 3.37 3.16 -1.86
CA ASP A 193 4.80 3.41 -2.10
C ASP A 193 5.23 2.85 -3.48
N SER A 194 4.69 1.68 -3.86
CA SER A 194 4.91 1.12 -5.20
C SER A 194 4.27 1.94 -6.33
N LEU A 195 3.12 2.59 -6.09
CA LEU A 195 2.54 3.55 -7.04
C LEU A 195 3.44 4.76 -7.21
N PHE A 196 3.93 5.33 -6.11
CA PHE A 196 4.83 6.48 -6.15
C PHE A 196 6.16 6.15 -6.83
N ASP A 197 6.69 4.93 -6.62
CA ASP A 197 7.87 4.43 -7.34
C ASP A 197 7.62 4.41 -8.86
N VAL A 198 6.46 3.96 -9.33
CA VAL A 198 6.12 3.95 -10.76
C VAL A 198 6.01 5.37 -11.31
N ILE A 199 5.31 6.27 -10.61
CA ILE A 199 5.17 7.67 -11.00
C ILE A 199 6.56 8.32 -11.16
N ASN A 200 7.44 8.10 -10.20
CA ASN A 200 8.78 8.69 -10.16
C ASN A 200 9.71 8.11 -11.24
N ASN A 201 9.63 6.81 -11.53
CA ASN A 201 10.47 6.15 -12.51
C ASN A 201 10.08 6.48 -13.95
N VAL A 202 8.77 6.55 -14.24
CA VAL A 202 8.27 6.92 -15.58
C VAL A 202 8.68 8.35 -15.93
N ASN A 203 8.69 9.27 -14.95
CA ASN A 203 9.07 10.67 -15.17
C ASN A 203 10.58 10.87 -15.32
N ARG A 204 11.43 9.97 -14.81
CA ARG A 204 12.90 10.11 -14.83
C ARG A 204 13.62 9.28 -15.89
N GLY A 205 12.93 8.52 -16.73
CA GLY A 205 13.57 7.65 -17.72
C GLY A 205 14.53 6.65 -17.08
N PHE A 206 14.03 5.57 -16.50
CA PHE A 206 14.74 4.41 -15.98
C PHE A 206 16.11 4.68 -15.33
N CYS A 207 16.12 5.10 -14.08
CA CYS A 207 17.30 4.97 -13.23
C CYS A 207 16.87 4.61 -11.79
N TYR A 208 16.67 3.31 -11.54
CA TYR A 208 16.30 2.81 -10.21
C TYR A 208 17.54 2.74 -9.30
N LYS A 209 17.69 3.66 -8.38
CA LYS A 209 18.49 3.48 -7.16
C LYS A 209 17.67 3.96 -5.97
N ARG A 210 16.95 3.04 -5.34
CA ARG A 210 16.25 3.29 -4.08
C ARG A 210 17.28 3.62 -2.99
N ARG A 211 17.26 4.83 -2.45
CA ARG A 211 17.88 5.11 -1.15
C ARG A 211 16.84 4.76 -0.08
N GLY A 212 17.08 3.66 0.65
CA GLY A 212 16.24 3.17 1.73
C GLY A 212 16.13 4.14 2.91
N LYS A 213 15.23 5.12 2.82
CA LYS A 213 14.94 6.05 3.93
C LYS A 213 13.78 5.57 4.82
N GLY A 214 12.80 4.85 4.28
CA GLY A 214 11.66 4.35 5.06
C GLY A 214 11.99 3.14 5.94
N GLU A 215 12.89 2.25 5.47
CA GLU A 215 13.33 1.11 6.29
C GLU A 215 14.12 1.54 7.53
N ALA A 216 14.83 2.66 7.48
CA ALA A 216 15.57 3.19 8.62
C ALA A 216 14.67 3.64 9.78
N LEU A 217 13.48 4.17 9.50
CA LEU A 217 12.52 4.58 10.54
C LEU A 217 11.88 3.38 11.25
N ILE A 218 11.57 2.32 10.50
CA ILE A 218 11.07 1.05 11.09
C ILE A 218 12.18 0.40 11.94
N TRP A 219 13.42 0.38 11.44
CA TRP A 219 14.57 -0.17 12.17
C TRP A 219 14.99 0.68 13.37
N LEU A 220 14.89 2.01 13.33
CA LEU A 220 15.17 2.89 14.47
C LEU A 220 14.14 2.70 15.59
N GLY A 221 12.86 2.47 15.25
CA GLY A 221 11.86 2.06 16.24
C GLY A 221 12.19 0.73 16.91
N TRP A 222 12.72 -0.24 16.17
CA TRP A 222 13.14 -1.56 16.68
C TRP A 222 14.43 -1.50 17.51
N THR A 223 15.38 -0.61 17.22
CA THR A 223 16.65 -0.50 17.95
C THR A 223 16.54 0.31 19.25
N LEU A 224 15.54 1.20 19.35
CA LEU A 224 15.29 2.00 20.56
C LEU A 224 14.37 1.29 21.57
N TRP A 225 13.66 0.25 21.13
CA TRP A 225 12.79 -0.54 21.99
C TRP A 225 13.35 -1.96 22.18
N ARG A 226 14.12 -2.18 23.26
CA ARG A 226 14.45 -3.51 23.78
C ARG A 226 13.41 -3.90 24.84
N PRO A 227 12.50 -4.84 24.60
CA PRO A 227 11.81 -5.49 25.68
C PRO A 227 12.79 -6.35 26.45
N SER A 228 12.81 -6.21 27.76
CA SER A 228 13.43 -7.19 28.68
C SER A 228 12.82 -8.58 28.40
N ARG A 229 13.67 -9.50 27.95
CA ARG A 229 13.52 -10.92 27.60
C ARG A 229 12.40 -11.70 28.32
N PRO A 230 12.03 -12.94 27.91
CA PRO A 230 12.62 -13.80 26.87
C PRO A 230 11.61 -14.60 26.03
N LEU A 231 11.93 -14.95 24.81
CA LEU A 231 11.68 -16.29 24.26
C LEU A 231 12.71 -16.56 23.15
N GLY A 232 13.46 -17.64 23.33
CA GLY A 232 14.64 -17.98 22.57
C GLY A 232 14.39 -18.16 21.08
N LEU A 233 14.99 -17.25 20.33
CA LEU A 233 15.37 -17.48 18.95
C LEU A 233 16.80 -16.91 18.79
N SER A 234 17.70 -17.82 18.54
CA SER A 234 19.12 -17.56 18.30
C SER A 234 19.30 -16.57 17.14
N ALA A 235 20.01 -15.50 17.41
CA ALA A 235 20.56 -14.61 16.40
C ALA A 235 21.71 -15.33 15.68
N SER A 236 21.39 -15.99 14.56
CA SER A 236 22.40 -16.41 13.58
C SER A 236 21.83 -16.16 12.17
N CYS A 237 22.65 -15.51 11.38
CA CYS A 237 22.49 -15.13 9.98
C CYS A 237 22.00 -13.70 9.72
N CYS A 238 22.93 -12.83 9.37
CA CYS A 238 23.23 -12.48 8.00
C CYS A 238 24.44 -11.54 7.93
N THR A 239 25.61 -12.11 7.83
CA THR A 239 26.71 -11.54 7.05
C THR A 239 26.61 -12.14 5.65
N ILE A 240 26.28 -11.34 4.67
CA ILE A 240 26.53 -11.66 3.27
C ILE A 240 27.18 -10.42 2.65
N SER A 241 28.39 -10.65 2.24
CA SER A 241 29.25 -9.85 1.38
C SER A 241 28.56 -9.40 0.08
#